data_a0fb6cdd194a1e3e9f28b0c41b8dc5db
#
_entry.id   a0fb6cdd194a1e3e9f28b0c41b8dc5db
#
_cell.length_a   1.000
_cell.length_b   1.000
_cell.length_c   1.000
_cell.angle_alpha   90.00
_cell.angle_beta   90.00
_cell.angle_gamma   90.00
#
_symmetry.space_group_name_H-M   'P 1'
#
loop_
_entity.id
_entity.type
_entity.pdbx_description
1 polymer ?
#
loop_
_entity_poly.entity_id
_entity_poly.type
_entity_poly.pdbx_seq_one_letter_code
_entity_poly.pdbx_strand_id
1 'polypeptide(L)'
;MAFRVLIVDDSKLARMAVAKALTALRPDWTRVEATNADEALALAHQGPFDMALLDFNMPGRDGLALAAELQELSPGMPVALISANLQVEIVNRAQDVGAEFLPKPLTQEAMSAFITRADQRLGTPGG
;
A
#
# COMPACT_ATOMS: atom_id res chain seq x y z
N MET A 1 -5.09 14.92 11.09
CA MET A 1 -5.87 13.69 11.34
C MET A 1 -5.05 12.49 10.91
N ALA A 2 -5.04 11.46 11.72
CA ALA A 2 -4.25 10.27 11.45
C ALA A 2 -4.99 9.33 10.52
N PHE A 3 -4.31 8.86 9.49
CA PHE A 3 -4.81 7.82 8.60
C PHE A 3 -4.38 6.45 9.08
N ARG A 4 -5.09 5.45 8.62
CA ARG A 4 -4.82 4.06 8.91
C ARG A 4 -4.27 3.39 7.66
N VAL A 5 -3.03 2.87 7.75
CA VAL A 5 -2.29 2.34 6.59
C VAL A 5 -2.04 0.86 6.74
N LEU A 6 -2.38 0.10 5.72
CA LEU A 6 -2.13 -1.33 5.66
C LEU A 6 -0.81 -1.59 4.93
N ILE A 7 0.08 -2.36 5.55
CA ILE A 7 1.37 -2.75 4.96
C ILE A 7 1.39 -4.26 4.82
N VAL A 8 1.51 -4.76 3.59
CA VAL A 8 1.47 -6.19 3.30
C VAL A 8 2.75 -6.65 2.63
N ASP A 9 3.48 -7.53 3.29
CA ASP A 9 4.72 -8.12 2.76
C ASP A 9 5.01 -9.37 3.59
N ASP A 10 5.44 -10.44 2.94
CA ASP A 10 5.78 -11.68 3.64
C ASP A 10 7.12 -11.59 4.36
N SER A 11 7.94 -10.59 4.04
CA SER A 11 9.22 -10.35 4.70
C SER A 11 9.06 -9.37 5.86
N LYS A 12 9.40 -9.82 7.06
CA LYS A 12 9.36 -8.96 8.24
C LYS A 12 10.29 -7.75 8.09
N LEU A 13 11.49 -7.97 7.52
CA LEU A 13 12.44 -6.89 7.33
C LEU A 13 11.92 -5.84 6.35
N ALA A 14 11.25 -6.29 5.28
CA ALA A 14 10.65 -5.37 4.33
C ALA A 14 9.52 -4.56 4.97
N ARG A 15 8.66 -5.22 5.76
CA ARG A 15 7.59 -4.51 6.47
C ARG A 15 8.15 -3.48 7.44
N MET A 16 9.22 -3.83 8.16
CA MET A 16 9.87 -2.90 9.10
C MET A 16 10.44 -1.69 8.37
N ALA A 17 11.05 -1.90 7.20
CA ALA A 17 11.60 -0.80 6.41
C ALA A 17 10.51 0.16 5.95
N VAL A 18 9.40 -0.38 5.45
CA VAL A 18 8.26 0.43 5.02
C VAL A 18 7.66 1.19 6.21
N ALA A 19 7.46 0.49 7.32
CA ALA A 19 6.89 1.10 8.52
C ALA A 19 7.78 2.22 9.05
N LYS A 20 9.09 2.02 9.03
CA LYS A 20 10.04 3.03 9.48
C LYS A 20 10.00 4.27 8.59
N ALA A 21 9.97 4.07 7.26
CA ALA A 21 9.87 5.18 6.32
C ALA A 21 8.57 5.96 6.52
N LEU A 22 7.47 5.25 6.70
CA LEU A 22 6.17 5.87 6.94
C LEU A 22 6.17 6.67 8.24
N THR A 23 6.71 6.11 9.31
CA THR A 23 6.78 6.79 10.62
C THR A 23 7.61 8.06 10.53
N ALA A 24 8.70 8.04 9.76
CA ALA A 24 9.54 9.22 9.59
C ALA A 24 8.79 10.35 8.89
N LEU A 25 7.90 10.01 7.97
CA LEU A 25 7.14 11.00 7.19
C LEU A 25 5.83 11.41 7.85
N ARG A 26 5.16 10.48 8.50
CA ARG A 26 3.86 10.70 9.14
C ARG A 26 3.80 9.94 10.46
N PRO A 27 4.41 10.46 11.52
CA PRO A 27 4.54 9.72 12.79
C PRO A 27 3.21 9.47 13.51
N ASP A 28 2.17 10.23 13.21
CA ASP A 28 0.87 10.10 13.84
C ASP A 28 -0.08 9.14 13.12
N TRP A 29 0.32 8.62 11.94
CA TRP A 29 -0.50 7.66 11.21
C TRP A 29 -0.37 6.26 11.81
N THR A 30 -1.50 5.54 11.87
CA THR A 30 -1.53 4.17 12.38
C THR A 30 -1.10 3.20 11.29
N ARG A 31 -0.24 2.25 11.65
CA ARG A 31 0.23 1.21 10.74
C ARG A 31 -0.31 -0.14 11.19
N VAL A 32 -0.81 -0.91 10.22
CA VAL A 32 -1.24 -2.29 10.47
C VAL A 32 -0.51 -3.17 9.46
N GLU A 33 0.11 -4.23 9.93
CA GLU A 33 0.93 -5.11 9.09
C GLU A 33 0.24 -6.44 8.87
N ALA A 34 0.37 -6.97 7.64
CA ALA A 34 -0.09 -8.30 7.28
C ALA A 34 1.03 -9.03 6.54
N THR A 35 1.07 -10.35 6.68
CA THR A 35 2.12 -11.16 6.08
C THR A 35 1.73 -11.77 4.75
N ASN A 36 0.43 -11.76 4.42
CA ASN A 36 -0.09 -12.33 3.18
C ASN A 36 -1.43 -11.69 2.83
N ALA A 37 -1.95 -12.04 1.66
CA ALA A 37 -3.19 -11.47 1.16
C ALA A 37 -4.40 -11.84 2.01
N ASP A 38 -4.48 -13.09 2.47
CA ASP A 38 -5.62 -13.54 3.27
C ASP A 38 -5.70 -12.79 4.59
N GLU A 39 -4.57 -12.58 5.25
CA GLU A 39 -4.51 -11.80 6.48
C GLU A 39 -4.90 -10.34 6.22
N ALA A 40 -4.40 -9.78 5.12
CA ALA A 40 -4.73 -8.40 4.74
C ALA A 40 -6.22 -8.22 4.52
N LEU A 41 -6.86 -9.15 3.81
CA LEU A 41 -8.29 -9.09 3.54
C LEU A 41 -9.11 -9.27 4.81
N ALA A 42 -8.70 -10.16 5.70
CA ALA A 42 -9.37 -10.33 6.99
C ALA A 42 -9.33 -9.03 7.79
N LEU A 43 -8.19 -8.36 7.81
CA LEU A 43 -8.05 -7.08 8.50
C LEU A 43 -8.90 -5.99 7.84
N ALA A 44 -8.97 -5.97 6.51
CA ALA A 44 -9.77 -4.99 5.77
C ALA A 44 -11.26 -5.17 6.04
N HIS A 45 -11.72 -6.41 6.23
CA HIS A 45 -13.10 -6.69 6.59
C HIS A 45 -13.44 -6.27 8.02
N GLN A 46 -12.44 -6.24 8.90
CA GLN A 46 -12.66 -5.83 10.29
C GLN A 46 -12.79 -4.32 10.46
N GLY A 47 -12.19 -3.55 9.56
CA GLY A 47 -12.25 -2.10 9.62
C GLY A 47 -11.59 -1.46 8.41
N PRO A 48 -11.99 -0.24 8.06
CA PRO A 48 -11.49 0.41 6.86
C PRO A 48 -10.03 0.84 7.01
N PHE A 49 -9.32 0.84 5.89
CA PHE A 49 -8.01 1.45 5.76
C PHE A 49 -8.10 2.66 4.83
N ASP A 50 -7.23 3.63 5.06
CA ASP A 50 -7.18 4.84 4.23
C ASP A 50 -6.26 4.66 3.03
N MET A 51 -5.23 3.82 3.15
CA MET A 51 -4.33 3.47 2.06
C MET A 51 -3.65 2.14 2.34
N ALA A 52 -3.02 1.57 1.31
CA ALA A 52 -2.31 0.30 1.43
C ALA A 52 -1.00 0.32 0.66
N LEU A 53 0.01 -0.33 1.22
CA LEU A 53 1.32 -0.54 0.60
C LEU A 53 1.54 -2.04 0.51
N LEU A 54 1.59 -2.58 -0.71
CA LEU A 54 1.59 -4.02 -0.95
C LEU A 54 2.85 -4.46 -1.68
N ASP A 55 3.47 -5.55 -1.21
CA ASP A 55 4.51 -6.21 -1.98
C ASP A 55 3.85 -6.94 -3.17
N PHE A 56 4.43 -6.79 -4.36
CA PHE A 56 3.92 -7.49 -5.54
C PHE A 56 4.13 -9.00 -5.44
N ASN A 57 5.30 -9.42 -4.95
CA ASN A 57 5.67 -10.84 -4.89
C ASN A 57 5.35 -11.43 -3.53
N MET A 58 4.21 -12.14 -3.45
CA MET A 58 3.80 -12.84 -2.23
C MET A 58 3.40 -14.27 -2.56
N PRO A 59 3.65 -15.23 -1.64
CA PRO A 59 3.21 -16.61 -1.85
C PRO A 59 1.69 -16.69 -1.99
N GLY A 60 1.24 -17.50 -2.93
CA GLY A 60 -0.17 -17.74 -3.15
C GLY A 60 -0.81 -16.70 -4.04
N ARG A 61 -1.19 -15.58 -3.48
CA ARG A 61 -1.87 -14.51 -4.21
C ARG A 61 -0.94 -13.31 -4.36
N ASP A 62 -0.78 -12.80 -5.59
CA ASP A 62 0.11 -11.67 -5.83
C ASP A 62 -0.52 -10.34 -5.41
N GLY A 63 0.31 -9.30 -5.38
CA GLY A 63 -0.13 -7.97 -4.96
C GLY A 63 -1.17 -7.35 -5.87
N LEU A 64 -1.17 -7.68 -7.17
CA LEU A 64 -2.19 -7.16 -8.09
C LEU A 64 -3.58 -7.69 -7.77
N ALA A 65 -3.67 -9.00 -7.49
CA ALA A 65 -4.95 -9.59 -7.11
C ALA A 65 -5.46 -8.99 -5.80
N LEU A 66 -4.56 -8.82 -4.83
CA LEU A 66 -4.93 -8.20 -3.55
C LEU A 66 -5.35 -6.74 -3.76
N ALA A 67 -4.64 -5.99 -4.58
CA ALA A 67 -4.98 -4.59 -4.86
C ALA A 67 -6.38 -4.48 -5.45
N ALA A 68 -6.73 -5.36 -6.39
CA ALA A 68 -8.05 -5.36 -7.00
C ALA A 68 -9.14 -5.63 -5.95
N GLU A 69 -8.93 -6.59 -5.07
CA GLU A 69 -9.90 -6.90 -4.01
C GLU A 69 -10.05 -5.76 -3.00
N LEU A 70 -8.94 -5.12 -2.63
CA LEU A 70 -8.99 -3.97 -1.73
C LEU A 70 -9.74 -2.80 -2.36
N GLN A 71 -9.58 -2.58 -3.66
CA GLN A 71 -10.31 -1.54 -4.38
C GLN A 71 -11.81 -1.83 -4.41
N GLU A 72 -12.20 -3.10 -4.48
CA GLU A 72 -13.61 -3.47 -4.41
C GLU A 72 -14.20 -3.16 -3.03
N LEU A 73 -13.42 -3.40 -1.97
CA LEU A 73 -13.85 -3.12 -0.60
C LEU A 73 -13.87 -1.63 -0.29
N SER A 74 -12.92 -0.89 -0.85
CA SER A 74 -12.77 0.55 -0.59
C SER A 74 -12.44 1.28 -1.89
N PRO A 75 -13.46 1.53 -2.73
CA PRO A 75 -13.23 2.21 -4.02
C PRO A 75 -12.55 3.56 -3.83
N GLY A 76 -11.51 3.79 -4.62
CA GLY A 76 -10.77 5.04 -4.55
C GLY A 76 -9.66 5.08 -3.50
N MET A 77 -9.47 4.00 -2.72
CA MET A 77 -8.38 3.95 -1.74
C MET A 77 -7.03 3.96 -2.46
N PRO A 78 -6.10 4.85 -2.07
CA PRO A 78 -4.75 4.82 -2.63
C PRO A 78 -4.05 3.51 -2.28
N VAL A 79 -3.52 2.83 -3.30
CA VAL A 79 -2.79 1.57 -3.15
C VAL A 79 -1.47 1.68 -3.88
N ALA A 80 -0.37 1.33 -3.22
CA ALA A 80 0.94 1.22 -3.84
C ALA A 80 1.34 -0.23 -3.96
N LEU A 81 1.82 -0.61 -5.14
CA LEU A 81 2.43 -1.92 -5.37
C LEU A 81 3.94 -1.75 -5.44
N ILE A 82 4.65 -2.45 -4.57
CA ILE A 82 6.11 -2.33 -4.46
C ILE A 82 6.74 -3.56 -5.08
N SER A 83 7.60 -3.36 -6.10
CA SER A 83 8.23 -4.46 -6.80
C SER A 83 9.58 -4.05 -7.40
N ALA A 84 10.50 -5.02 -7.46
CA ALA A 84 11.75 -4.87 -8.20
C ALA A 84 11.57 -5.07 -9.70
N ASN A 85 10.41 -5.59 -10.12
CA ASN A 85 10.13 -5.88 -11.52
C ASN A 85 9.46 -4.68 -12.19
N LEU A 86 10.19 -4.05 -13.12
CA LEU A 86 9.75 -2.83 -13.80
C LEU A 86 9.15 -3.10 -15.18
N GLN A 87 8.65 -4.30 -15.45
CA GLN A 87 8.05 -4.61 -16.74
C GLN A 87 6.82 -3.75 -16.98
N VAL A 88 6.70 -3.25 -18.21
CA VAL A 88 5.61 -2.35 -18.61
C VAL A 88 4.24 -2.99 -18.37
N GLU A 89 4.11 -4.30 -18.63
CA GLU A 89 2.85 -5.01 -18.41
C GLU A 89 2.38 -4.92 -16.95
N ILE A 90 3.32 -5.07 -16.00
CA ILE A 90 3.00 -5.02 -14.58
C ILE A 90 2.58 -3.61 -14.18
N VAL A 91 3.30 -2.61 -14.67
CA VAL A 91 2.97 -1.21 -14.40
C VAL A 91 1.57 -0.87 -14.94
N ASN A 92 1.27 -1.31 -16.17
CA ASN A 92 -0.02 -1.06 -16.79
C ASN A 92 -1.15 -1.77 -16.03
N ARG A 93 -0.92 -3.01 -15.60
CA ARG A 93 -1.93 -3.75 -14.82
C ARG A 93 -2.16 -3.11 -13.46
N ALA A 94 -1.11 -2.57 -12.85
CA ALA A 94 -1.27 -1.83 -11.60
C ALA A 94 -2.18 -0.63 -11.79
N GLN A 95 -2.01 0.11 -12.88
CA GLN A 95 -2.86 1.25 -13.19
C GLN A 95 -4.31 0.82 -13.42
N ASP A 96 -4.52 -0.32 -14.08
CA ASP A 96 -5.86 -0.83 -14.35
C ASP A 96 -6.64 -1.13 -13.07
N VAL A 97 -5.95 -1.55 -12.01
CA VAL A 97 -6.60 -1.80 -10.71
C VAL A 97 -6.53 -0.60 -9.78
N GLY A 98 -6.13 0.56 -10.30
CA GLY A 98 -6.08 1.79 -9.52
C GLY A 98 -4.94 1.86 -8.53
N ALA A 99 -3.87 1.09 -8.76
CA ALA A 99 -2.69 1.08 -7.91
C ALA A 99 -1.56 1.86 -8.53
N GLU A 100 -0.72 2.45 -7.68
CA GLU A 100 0.50 3.12 -8.11
C GLU A 100 1.68 2.18 -7.91
N PHE A 101 2.59 2.14 -8.87
CA PHE A 101 3.75 1.26 -8.82
C PHE A 101 4.94 1.99 -8.19
N LEU A 102 5.57 1.34 -7.20
CA LEU A 102 6.79 1.87 -6.56
C LEU A 102 7.91 0.84 -6.71
N PRO A 103 9.10 1.28 -7.17
CA PRO A 103 10.21 0.34 -7.39
C PRO A 103 10.91 -0.05 -6.08
N LYS A 104 11.51 -1.23 -6.07
CA LYS A 104 12.43 -1.65 -5.00
C LYS A 104 13.87 -1.35 -5.42
N PRO A 105 14.72 -0.99 -4.47
CA PRO A 105 14.42 -0.73 -3.07
C PRO A 105 13.57 0.52 -2.92
N LEU A 106 12.61 0.48 -2.01
CA LEU A 106 11.74 1.62 -1.77
C LEU A 106 12.52 2.75 -1.11
N THR A 107 12.61 3.88 -1.81
CA THR A 107 13.30 5.06 -1.27
C THR A 107 12.33 5.91 -0.47
N GLN A 108 12.89 6.73 0.44
CA GLN A 108 12.08 7.68 1.18
C GLN A 108 11.44 8.70 0.25
N GLU A 109 12.13 9.08 -0.82
CA GLU A 109 11.59 10.00 -1.82
C GLU A 109 10.36 9.43 -2.53
N ALA A 110 10.43 8.16 -2.95
CA ALA A 110 9.31 7.50 -3.60
C ALA A 110 8.13 7.35 -2.64
N MET A 111 8.41 6.97 -1.41
CA MET A 111 7.39 6.87 -0.36
C MET A 111 6.74 8.23 -0.11
N SER A 112 7.55 9.28 0.04
CA SER A 112 7.05 10.63 0.27
C SER A 112 6.16 11.11 -0.86
N ALA A 113 6.56 10.86 -2.10
CA ALA A 113 5.76 11.24 -3.27
C ALA A 113 4.42 10.52 -3.28
N PHE A 114 4.40 9.22 -3.02
CA PHE A 114 3.17 8.45 -2.94
C PHE A 114 2.26 8.97 -1.83
N ILE A 115 2.81 9.18 -0.63
CA ILE A 115 2.04 9.65 0.52
C ILE A 115 1.44 11.04 0.24
N THR A 116 2.20 11.93 -0.38
CA THR A 116 1.71 13.27 -0.71
C THR A 116 0.54 13.18 -1.69
N ARG A 117 0.66 12.35 -2.73
CA ARG A 117 -0.43 12.16 -3.69
C ARG A 117 -1.66 11.52 -3.04
N ALA A 118 -1.42 10.52 -2.18
CA ALA A 118 -2.51 9.84 -1.47
C ALA A 118 -3.24 10.80 -0.52
N ASP A 119 -2.50 11.61 0.20
CA ASP A 119 -3.06 12.61 1.12
C ASP A 119 -3.94 13.60 0.36
N GLN A 120 -3.47 14.09 -0.79
CA GLN A 120 -4.24 15.00 -1.63
C GLN A 120 -5.50 14.33 -2.19
N ARG A 121 -5.38 13.06 -2.58
CA ARG A 121 -6.50 12.30 -3.16
C ARG A 121 -7.57 12.00 -2.12
N LEU A 122 -7.17 11.70 -0.89
CA LEU A 122 -8.10 11.45 0.22
C LEU A 122 -8.78 12.73 0.69
N GLY A 123 -8.24 13.84 0.28
CA GLY A 123 -8.70 15.14 0.72
C GLY A 123 -8.14 15.50 2.07
N THR A 124 -8.16 16.79 2.35
CA THR A 124 -7.73 17.27 3.65
C THR A 124 -8.75 16.86 4.70
N PRO A 125 -8.34 16.15 5.76
CA PRO A 125 -9.26 15.86 6.85
C PRO A 125 -9.87 17.13 7.39
N GLY A 126 -11.18 17.19 7.42
CA GLY A 126 -11.88 18.40 7.83
C GLY A 126 -12.03 19.42 6.72
N GLY A 127 -11.49 19.10 5.55
CA GLY A 127 -11.67 19.95 4.36
C GLY A 127 -12.58 19.29 3.39
#